data_36d83431ec170679219c4eb8fa86d541
#
_entry.id   36d83431ec170679219c4eb8fa86d541
#
_cell.length_a   1.000
_cell.length_b   1.000
_cell.length_c   1.000
_cell.angle_alpha   90.00
_cell.angle_beta   90.00
_cell.angle_gamma   90.00
#
_symmetry.space_group_name_H-M   'P 1'
#
loop_
_entity.id
_entity.type
_entity.pdbx_description
1 polymer ?
#
loop_
_entity_poly.entity_id
_entity_poly.type
_entity_poly.pdbx_seq_one_letter_code
_entity_poly.pdbx_strand_id
1 'polypeptide(L)'
;MFSKTQRLVLLAILPSWAHAQTGNSYIQTNLVSDGSVKAQQTDTQLINPWGVAIGQQTPFWINAAGSGLSEVYDSGGNKQFVVKIPAATASTKAGSPTGIAFNPSTTDFALPQGAAALFIFDSLDGTISAWNSSVTNAEVVVDNSATGAVYTGLAIDNNGTGNFVLTANLAANKIDEKRQRNDIAHSRY
;
A
#
# COMPACT_ATOMS: atom_id res chain seq x y z
N MET A 1 2.37 -84.69 -10.95
CA MET A 1 1.43 -84.13 -9.97
C MET A 1 2.20 -83.07 -9.15
N PHE A 2 2.21 -81.85 -9.58
CA PHE A 2 2.97 -80.75 -8.92
C PHE A 2 2.01 -79.74 -8.30
N SER A 3 2.06 -79.66 -6.97
CA SER A 3 1.29 -78.66 -6.19
C SER A 3 1.96 -77.28 -6.31
N LYS A 4 1.22 -76.27 -6.83
CA LYS A 4 1.64 -74.88 -6.85
C LYS A 4 1.19 -74.23 -5.56
N THR A 5 2.12 -74.00 -4.65
CA THR A 5 1.89 -73.19 -3.45
C THR A 5 1.91 -71.70 -3.84
N GLN A 6 0.76 -71.06 -3.91
CA GLN A 6 0.68 -69.60 -4.07
C GLN A 6 1.04 -68.92 -2.74
N ARG A 7 2.15 -68.16 -2.76
CA ARG A 7 2.50 -67.27 -1.64
C ARG A 7 1.74 -65.95 -1.81
N LEU A 8 0.80 -65.73 -0.90
CA LEU A 8 0.11 -64.46 -0.77
C LEU A 8 1.07 -63.46 -0.12
N VAL A 9 1.53 -62.44 -0.87
CA VAL A 9 2.31 -61.33 -0.34
C VAL A 9 1.30 -60.29 0.17
N LEU A 10 1.16 -60.20 1.48
CA LEU A 10 0.37 -59.19 2.13
C LEU A 10 1.19 -57.88 2.16
N LEU A 11 0.88 -56.95 1.26
CA LEU A 11 1.48 -55.62 1.26
C LEU A 11 0.83 -54.80 2.38
N ALA A 12 1.52 -54.65 3.51
CA ALA A 12 1.07 -53.78 4.60
C ALA A 12 1.22 -52.33 4.17
N ILE A 13 0.12 -51.66 3.86
CA ILE A 13 0.06 -50.24 3.68
C ILE A 13 0.12 -49.61 5.08
N LEU A 14 1.28 -49.11 5.47
CA LEU A 14 1.42 -48.31 6.69
C LEU A 14 0.74 -46.95 6.45
N PRO A 15 -0.24 -46.59 7.29
CA PRO A 15 -0.79 -45.23 7.20
C PRO A 15 0.34 -44.25 7.50
N SER A 16 0.69 -43.41 6.51
CA SER A 16 1.52 -42.24 6.75
C SER A 16 0.76 -41.33 7.70
N TRP A 17 1.15 -41.33 8.95
CA TRP A 17 0.69 -40.33 9.91
C TRP A 17 1.12 -38.96 9.39
N ALA A 18 0.21 -38.24 8.77
CA ALA A 18 0.40 -36.85 8.50
C ALA A 18 0.59 -36.17 9.87
N HIS A 19 1.83 -35.88 10.20
CA HIS A 19 2.12 -35.03 11.36
C HIS A 19 1.50 -33.67 11.05
N ALA A 20 0.36 -33.39 11.65
CA ALA A 20 -0.13 -32.02 11.70
C ALA A 20 0.96 -31.22 12.39
N GLN A 21 1.62 -30.37 11.64
CA GLN A 21 2.62 -29.45 12.17
C GLN A 21 1.88 -28.58 13.20
N THR A 22 2.15 -28.79 14.48
CA THR A 22 1.73 -27.89 15.57
C THR A 22 2.58 -26.62 15.47
N GLY A 23 2.41 -25.89 14.36
CA GLY A 23 3.05 -24.62 14.08
C GLY A 23 2.10 -23.48 14.41
N ASN A 24 2.62 -22.30 14.54
CA ASN A 24 1.86 -21.08 14.72
C ASN A 24 0.74 -21.00 13.67
N SER A 25 -0.52 -20.95 14.12
CA SER A 25 -1.67 -20.77 13.24
C SER A 25 -2.04 -19.29 13.17
N TYR A 26 -2.41 -18.82 11.97
CA TYR A 26 -2.95 -17.50 11.77
C TYR A 26 -4.47 -17.59 11.62
N ILE A 27 -5.18 -16.65 12.24
CA ILE A 27 -6.61 -16.48 12.05
C ILE A 27 -6.81 -15.36 11.04
N GLN A 28 -7.44 -15.65 9.91
CA GLN A 28 -7.82 -14.66 8.93
C GLN A 28 -9.24 -14.18 9.21
N THR A 29 -9.42 -12.86 9.24
CA THR A 29 -10.73 -12.22 9.33
C THR A 29 -10.88 -11.23 8.18
N ASN A 30 -11.97 -11.32 7.43
CA ASN A 30 -12.33 -10.31 6.44
C ASN A 30 -12.92 -9.12 7.20
N LEU A 31 -12.15 -8.04 7.31
CA LEU A 31 -12.52 -6.88 8.12
C LEU A 31 -13.49 -5.97 7.36
N VAL A 32 -13.11 -5.58 6.13
CA VAL A 32 -13.91 -4.74 5.23
C VAL A 32 -13.89 -5.34 3.84
N SER A 33 -15.00 -5.27 3.11
CA SER A 33 -15.07 -5.59 1.68
C SER A 33 -15.99 -4.63 0.95
N ASP A 34 -15.92 -4.59 -0.37
CA ASP A 34 -16.84 -3.84 -1.22
C ASP A 34 -18.24 -4.47 -1.34
N GLY A 35 -18.46 -5.61 -0.69
CA GLY A 35 -19.68 -6.42 -0.74
C GLY A 35 -19.56 -7.66 -1.63
N SER A 36 -18.46 -7.83 -2.38
CA SER A 36 -18.21 -9.02 -3.21
C SER A 36 -17.97 -10.29 -2.38
N VAL A 37 -17.47 -10.14 -1.17
CA VAL A 37 -17.31 -11.23 -0.19
C VAL A 37 -17.85 -10.80 1.17
N LYS A 38 -18.24 -11.79 2.00
CA LYS A 38 -18.67 -11.49 3.37
C LYS A 38 -17.51 -10.98 4.21
N ALA A 39 -17.71 -9.85 4.87
CA ALA A 39 -16.77 -9.23 5.81
C ALA A 39 -17.52 -8.71 7.05
N GLN A 40 -16.81 -8.20 8.06
CA GLN A 40 -17.42 -7.56 9.22
C GLN A 40 -18.13 -6.26 8.84
N GLN A 41 -17.51 -5.48 7.94
CA GLN A 41 -18.05 -4.23 7.41
C GLN A 41 -18.11 -4.28 5.88
N THR A 42 -19.01 -3.48 5.30
CA THR A 42 -19.12 -3.31 3.84
C THR A 42 -18.89 -1.86 3.48
N ASP A 43 -17.94 -1.61 2.56
CA ASP A 43 -17.68 -0.31 2.00
C ASP A 43 -17.56 -0.42 0.47
N THR A 44 -18.59 -0.01 -0.24
CA THR A 44 -18.68 -0.11 -1.71
C THR A 44 -17.68 0.80 -2.43
N GLN A 45 -16.96 1.68 -1.72
CA GLN A 45 -15.90 2.52 -2.28
C GLN A 45 -14.53 1.85 -2.19
N LEU A 46 -14.38 0.76 -1.43
CA LEU A 46 -13.13 0.00 -1.32
C LEU A 46 -12.89 -0.84 -2.59
N ILE A 47 -12.70 -0.17 -3.73
CA ILE A 47 -12.54 -0.84 -5.03
C ILE A 47 -11.05 -0.96 -5.36
N ASN A 48 -10.62 -2.19 -5.66
CA ASN A 48 -9.23 -2.50 -6.00
C ASN A 48 -8.24 -1.95 -4.95
N PRO A 49 -8.30 -2.45 -3.69
CA PRO A 49 -7.39 -2.01 -2.64
C PRO A 49 -5.94 -2.48 -2.91
N TRP A 50 -4.97 -1.59 -2.61
CA TRP A 50 -3.54 -1.84 -2.80
C TRP A 50 -2.74 -1.63 -1.52
N GLY A 51 -2.22 -0.42 -1.35
CA GLY A 51 -1.34 -0.08 -0.25
C GLY A 51 -2.06 0.05 1.08
N VAL A 52 -1.41 -0.41 2.14
CA VAL A 52 -1.87 -0.31 3.53
C VAL A 52 -0.80 0.41 4.32
N ALA A 53 -1.17 1.44 5.09
CA ALA A 53 -0.29 2.10 6.02
C ALA A 53 -0.97 2.35 7.36
N ILE A 54 -0.15 2.43 8.40
CA ILE A 54 -0.55 2.80 9.75
C ILE A 54 0.55 3.66 10.36
N GLY A 55 0.18 4.77 10.97
CA GLY A 55 1.09 5.59 11.76
C GLY A 55 1.10 5.14 13.22
N GLN A 56 1.94 5.77 14.04
CA GLN A 56 2.13 5.36 15.44
C GLN A 56 0.84 5.35 16.28
N GLN A 57 -0.10 6.24 15.97
CA GLN A 57 -1.39 6.36 16.67
C GLN A 57 -2.52 6.71 15.69
N THR A 58 -2.41 6.24 14.45
CA THR A 58 -3.44 6.47 13.43
C THR A 58 -4.26 5.24 13.17
N PRO A 59 -5.50 5.39 12.66
CA PRO A 59 -6.27 4.30 12.07
C PRO A 59 -5.53 3.71 10.85
N PHE A 60 -6.07 2.64 10.25
CA PHE A 60 -5.57 2.05 9.02
C PHE A 60 -5.91 2.93 7.83
N TRP A 61 -4.94 3.11 6.95
CA TRP A 61 -5.10 3.80 5.68
C TRP A 61 -4.97 2.79 4.55
N ILE A 62 -5.96 2.72 3.68
CA ILE A 62 -6.03 1.75 2.58
C ILE A 62 -6.24 2.51 1.28
N ASN A 63 -5.32 2.40 0.35
CA ASN A 63 -5.49 2.96 -0.98
C ASN A 63 -6.44 2.11 -1.81
N ALA A 64 -7.50 2.72 -2.35
CA ALA A 64 -8.48 2.11 -3.24
C ALA A 64 -8.29 2.68 -4.66
N ALA A 65 -7.46 1.99 -5.47
CA ALA A 65 -7.06 2.47 -6.79
C ALA A 65 -8.24 2.61 -7.76
N GLY A 66 -9.27 1.79 -7.61
CA GLY A 66 -10.44 1.82 -8.49
C GLY A 66 -11.38 2.98 -8.21
N SER A 67 -11.37 3.55 -7.00
CA SER A 67 -12.19 4.69 -6.61
C SER A 67 -11.41 6.02 -6.53
N GLY A 68 -10.07 5.97 -6.57
CA GLY A 68 -9.22 7.16 -6.42
C GLY A 68 -9.19 7.73 -5.02
N LEU A 69 -9.32 6.85 -4.02
CA LEU A 69 -9.47 7.22 -2.62
C LEU A 69 -8.40 6.56 -1.77
N SER A 70 -8.09 7.17 -0.63
CA SER A 70 -7.48 6.49 0.51
C SER A 70 -8.52 6.44 1.63
N GLU A 71 -8.94 5.22 1.94
CA GLU A 71 -9.98 4.93 2.92
C GLU A 71 -9.35 4.74 4.29
N VAL A 72 -9.98 5.26 5.34
CA VAL A 72 -9.46 5.23 6.70
C VAL A 72 -10.42 4.50 7.62
N TYR A 73 -9.94 3.42 8.25
CA TYR A 73 -10.73 2.55 9.12
C TYR A 73 -10.09 2.39 10.50
N ASP A 74 -10.92 2.20 11.51
CA ASP A 74 -10.47 1.76 12.83
C ASP A 74 -10.20 0.25 12.88
N SER A 75 -9.77 -0.26 14.02
CA SER A 75 -9.48 -1.69 14.22
C SER A 75 -10.69 -2.61 14.07
N GLY A 76 -11.91 -2.09 14.12
CA GLY A 76 -13.17 -2.82 13.86
C GLY A 76 -13.61 -2.75 12.40
N GLY A 77 -12.85 -2.08 11.52
CA GLY A 77 -13.23 -1.85 10.12
C GLY A 77 -14.27 -0.75 9.92
N ASN A 78 -14.59 0.02 10.96
CA ASN A 78 -15.52 1.13 10.80
C ASN A 78 -14.83 2.29 10.09
N LYS A 79 -15.46 2.79 9.04
CA LYS A 79 -14.93 3.93 8.27
C LYS A 79 -14.90 5.19 9.11
N GLN A 80 -13.77 5.84 9.19
CA GLN A 80 -13.57 7.08 9.94
C GLN A 80 -13.74 8.29 9.02
N PHE A 81 -13.01 8.30 7.92
CA PHE A 81 -13.08 9.31 6.86
C PHE A 81 -12.42 8.79 5.58
N VAL A 82 -12.36 9.62 4.56
CA VAL A 82 -11.77 9.32 3.27
C VAL A 82 -11.00 10.53 2.76
N VAL A 83 -9.88 10.27 2.09
CA VAL A 83 -9.07 11.29 1.41
C VAL A 83 -9.10 11.01 -0.09
N LYS A 84 -9.46 12.01 -0.91
CA LYS A 84 -9.35 11.89 -2.36
C LYS A 84 -7.90 12.02 -2.78
N ILE A 85 -7.48 11.11 -3.65
CA ILE A 85 -6.15 11.14 -4.24
C ILE A 85 -6.27 11.73 -5.64
N PRO A 86 -5.58 12.86 -5.89
CA PRO A 86 -5.65 13.53 -7.18
C PRO A 86 -4.93 12.71 -8.26
N ALA A 87 -5.40 12.84 -9.49
CA ALA A 87 -4.69 12.36 -10.66
C ALA A 87 -3.62 13.36 -11.12
N ALA A 88 -2.83 12.95 -12.13
CA ALA A 88 -1.92 13.84 -12.84
C ALA A 88 -2.63 15.12 -13.31
N THR A 89 -1.92 16.25 -13.30
CA THR A 89 -2.49 17.57 -13.57
C THR A 89 -3.24 17.68 -14.90
N ALA A 90 -2.78 16.92 -15.91
CA ALA A 90 -3.44 16.87 -17.23
C ALA A 90 -4.62 15.89 -17.30
N SER A 91 -4.93 15.16 -16.24
CA SER A 91 -5.99 14.15 -16.20
C SER A 91 -7.34 14.76 -15.80
N THR A 92 -8.41 14.28 -16.41
CA THR A 92 -9.80 14.55 -15.97
C THR A 92 -10.37 13.45 -15.08
N LYS A 93 -9.59 12.39 -14.82
CA LYS A 93 -9.99 11.23 -14.01
C LYS A 93 -9.55 11.43 -12.56
N ALA A 94 -10.10 10.63 -11.65
CA ALA A 94 -9.55 10.47 -10.32
C ALA A 94 -8.17 9.80 -10.37
N GLY A 95 -7.35 9.98 -9.34
CA GLY A 95 -6.10 9.25 -9.18
C GLY A 95 -6.33 7.75 -9.06
N SER A 96 -5.29 6.97 -9.24
CA SER A 96 -5.31 5.52 -9.04
C SER A 96 -4.22 5.15 -8.03
N PRO A 97 -4.42 5.45 -6.74
CA PRO A 97 -3.40 5.29 -5.71
C PRO A 97 -3.03 3.83 -5.50
N THR A 98 -1.73 3.56 -5.39
CA THR A 98 -1.16 2.24 -5.16
C THR A 98 -0.42 2.17 -3.84
N GLY A 99 0.85 2.57 -3.79
CA GLY A 99 1.62 2.61 -2.56
C GLY A 99 1.21 3.74 -1.63
N ILE A 100 1.38 3.51 -0.33
CA ILE A 100 1.18 4.51 0.72
C ILE A 100 2.23 4.31 1.80
N ALA A 101 2.75 5.39 2.37
CA ALA A 101 3.61 5.34 3.53
C ALA A 101 3.26 6.43 4.55
N PHE A 102 3.37 6.10 5.83
CA PHE A 102 3.37 7.08 6.91
C PHE A 102 4.73 7.79 6.96
N ASN A 103 4.71 9.12 7.04
CA ASN A 103 5.92 9.92 7.22
C ASN A 103 6.17 10.18 8.71
N PRO A 104 7.24 9.62 9.29
CA PRO A 104 7.59 9.86 10.69
C PRO A 104 8.27 11.23 10.92
N SER A 105 8.71 11.92 9.85
CA SER A 105 9.34 13.23 9.95
C SER A 105 8.29 14.32 10.15
N THR A 106 8.58 15.26 11.04
CA THR A 106 7.75 16.44 11.28
C THR A 106 8.17 17.66 10.48
N THR A 107 9.26 17.55 9.70
CA THR A 107 9.86 18.66 8.95
C THR A 107 10.01 18.37 7.47
N ASP A 108 10.21 17.09 7.09
CA ASP A 108 10.47 16.72 5.71
C ASP A 108 9.17 16.34 4.96
N PHE A 109 9.25 16.42 3.65
CA PHE A 109 8.11 16.19 2.74
C PHE A 109 6.95 17.15 3.02
N ALA A 110 7.29 18.43 3.14
CA ALA A 110 6.28 19.47 3.37
C ALA A 110 5.34 19.61 2.16
N LEU A 111 4.06 19.84 2.48
CA LEU A 111 3.07 20.30 1.52
C LEU A 111 3.36 21.74 1.07
N PRO A 112 2.75 22.23 -0.02
CA PRO A 112 2.91 23.62 -0.46
C PRO A 112 2.64 24.67 0.63
N GLN A 113 1.80 24.35 1.62
CA GLN A 113 1.48 25.22 2.76
C GLN A 113 2.57 25.22 3.85
N GLY A 114 3.64 24.43 3.70
CA GLY A 114 4.81 24.40 4.58
C GLY A 114 4.78 23.38 5.72
N ALA A 115 3.65 22.73 5.99
CA ALA A 115 3.58 21.68 7.01
C ALA A 115 3.97 20.31 6.42
N ALA A 116 4.70 19.48 7.20
CA ALA A 116 5.08 18.14 6.76
C ALA A 116 3.85 17.27 6.43
N ALA A 117 3.96 16.47 5.39
CA ALA A 117 2.97 15.44 5.09
C ALA A 117 2.92 14.42 6.21
N LEU A 118 1.74 13.88 6.50
CA LEU A 118 1.55 12.75 7.41
C LEU A 118 1.56 11.42 6.64
N PHE A 119 0.95 11.40 5.47
CA PHE A 119 0.94 10.27 4.55
C PHE A 119 1.32 10.71 3.14
N ILE A 120 2.05 9.85 2.46
CA ILE A 120 2.50 10.03 1.07
C ILE A 120 1.98 8.85 0.26
N PHE A 121 1.50 9.14 -0.94
CA PHE A 121 0.86 8.19 -1.84
C PHE A 121 1.55 8.22 -3.19
N ASP A 122 1.67 7.09 -3.85
CA ASP A 122 1.97 7.04 -5.28
C ASP A 122 0.78 6.48 -6.07
N SER A 123 0.78 6.68 -7.38
CA SER A 123 -0.33 6.34 -8.25
C SER A 123 0.13 5.76 -9.59
N LEU A 124 -0.75 4.95 -10.21
CA LEU A 124 -0.50 4.35 -11.53
C LEU A 124 -0.30 5.38 -12.65
N ASP A 125 -0.77 6.60 -12.47
CA ASP A 125 -0.61 7.69 -13.43
C ASP A 125 0.72 8.45 -13.31
N GLY A 126 1.65 7.95 -12.48
CA GLY A 126 2.99 8.52 -12.33
C GLY A 126 3.05 9.72 -11.39
N THR A 127 2.03 9.94 -10.57
CA THR A 127 2.03 11.01 -9.56
C THR A 127 2.47 10.49 -8.20
N ILE A 128 3.04 11.38 -7.40
CA ILE A 128 3.18 11.27 -5.95
C ILE A 128 2.36 12.38 -5.35
N SER A 129 1.49 12.06 -4.41
CA SER A 129 0.70 13.02 -3.66
C SER A 129 0.93 12.87 -2.16
N ALA A 130 0.59 13.90 -1.41
CA ALA A 130 0.84 13.96 0.02
C ALA A 130 -0.36 14.58 0.74
N TRP A 131 -0.54 14.20 2.00
CA TRP A 131 -1.65 14.67 2.82
C TRP A 131 -1.21 14.87 4.28
N ASN A 132 -1.82 15.87 4.90
CA ASN A 132 -1.89 16.02 6.36
C ASN A 132 -3.24 16.63 6.76
N SER A 133 -3.50 16.77 8.05
CA SER A 133 -4.80 17.25 8.56
C SER A 133 -5.12 18.72 8.25
N SER A 134 -4.19 19.49 7.65
CA SER A 134 -4.46 20.88 7.24
C SER A 134 -5.16 20.99 5.88
N VAL A 135 -5.24 19.89 5.13
CA VAL A 135 -5.89 19.81 3.81
C VAL A 135 -6.97 18.75 3.78
N THR A 136 -8.04 18.99 3.01
CA THR A 136 -9.16 18.04 2.90
C THR A 136 -8.80 16.83 2.02
N ASN A 137 -8.13 17.07 0.90
CA ASN A 137 -7.72 16.06 -0.07
C ASN A 137 -6.19 16.04 -0.15
N ALA A 138 -5.62 14.95 -0.64
CA ALA A 138 -4.19 14.91 -0.94
C ALA A 138 -3.85 15.89 -2.08
N GLU A 139 -2.61 16.36 -2.10
CA GLU A 139 -2.09 17.28 -3.10
C GLU A 139 -0.96 16.63 -3.88
N VAL A 140 -0.92 16.84 -5.21
CA VAL A 140 0.19 16.34 -6.03
C VAL A 140 1.46 17.12 -5.67
N VAL A 141 2.50 16.39 -5.29
CA VAL A 141 3.83 16.96 -4.97
C VAL A 141 4.88 16.60 -6.01
N VAL A 142 4.65 15.53 -6.80
CA VAL A 142 5.47 15.15 -7.96
C VAL A 142 4.53 14.64 -9.05
N ASP A 143 4.72 15.16 -10.27
CA ASP A 143 4.02 14.70 -11.47
C ASP A 143 5.02 14.25 -12.53
N ASN A 144 5.15 12.94 -12.71
CA ASN A 144 5.99 12.30 -13.73
C ASN A 144 5.15 11.62 -14.83
N SER A 145 3.86 11.96 -14.93
CA SER A 145 2.94 11.38 -15.91
C SER A 145 3.42 11.61 -17.35
N ALA A 146 3.98 12.78 -17.63
CA ALA A 146 4.52 13.12 -18.96
C ALA A 146 5.68 12.20 -19.39
N THR A 147 6.34 11.52 -18.47
CA THR A 147 7.41 10.54 -18.76
C THR A 147 6.88 9.12 -18.92
N GLY A 148 5.57 8.92 -18.76
CA GLY A 148 4.94 7.60 -18.76
C GLY A 148 5.24 6.76 -17.51
N ALA A 149 5.60 7.40 -16.39
CA ALA A 149 5.83 6.69 -15.13
C ALA A 149 4.55 5.99 -14.65
N VAL A 150 4.72 4.77 -14.10
CA VAL A 150 3.63 3.99 -13.48
C VAL A 150 4.14 3.51 -12.12
N TYR A 151 3.65 4.10 -11.06
CA TYR A 151 4.08 3.75 -9.71
C TYR A 151 3.19 2.69 -9.09
N THR A 152 3.82 1.68 -8.45
CA THR A 152 3.13 0.50 -7.91
C THR A 152 3.48 0.17 -6.46
N GLY A 153 4.36 0.93 -5.86
CA GLY A 153 4.75 0.76 -4.46
C GLY A 153 5.63 1.88 -3.97
N LEU A 154 5.47 2.24 -2.69
CA LEU A 154 6.12 3.37 -2.06
C LEU A 154 6.65 2.98 -0.69
N ALA A 155 7.85 3.48 -0.38
CA ALA A 155 8.44 3.40 0.96
C ALA A 155 9.10 4.73 1.33
N ILE A 156 9.19 5.00 2.62
CA ILE A 156 10.01 6.07 3.18
C ILE A 156 11.18 5.43 3.92
N ASP A 157 12.37 5.96 3.70
CA ASP A 157 13.58 5.50 4.36
C ASP A 157 14.46 6.68 4.79
N ASN A 158 15.37 6.41 5.76
CA ASN A 158 16.39 7.33 6.21
C ASN A 158 17.74 6.62 6.24
N ASN A 159 18.68 7.06 5.42
CA ASN A 159 20.01 6.46 5.32
C ASN A 159 21.07 7.13 6.22
N GLY A 160 20.66 7.95 7.19
CA GLY A 160 21.54 8.74 8.06
C GLY A 160 21.99 10.08 7.46
N THR A 161 21.69 10.36 6.20
CA THR A 161 21.99 11.65 5.55
C THR A 161 20.75 12.44 5.18
N GLY A 162 19.55 11.83 5.28
CA GLY A 162 18.27 12.44 4.98
C GLY A 162 17.16 11.42 4.79
N ASN A 163 15.93 11.91 4.70
CA ASN A 163 14.76 11.11 4.41
C ASN A 163 14.50 11.04 2.89
N PHE A 164 14.09 9.86 2.43
CA PHE A 164 13.84 9.57 1.03
C PHE A 164 12.47 8.93 0.86
N VAL A 165 11.78 9.31 -0.22
CA VAL A 165 10.66 8.55 -0.75
C VAL A 165 11.17 7.71 -1.92
N LEU A 166 10.98 6.42 -1.84
CA LEU A 166 11.34 5.45 -2.87
C LEU A 166 10.05 4.94 -3.52
N THR A 167 9.97 5.00 -4.85
CA THR A 167 8.80 4.51 -5.59
C THR A 167 9.22 3.48 -6.64
N ALA A 168 8.48 2.38 -6.71
CA ALA A 168 8.66 1.36 -7.74
C ALA A 168 8.00 1.81 -9.04
N ASN A 169 8.81 2.12 -10.06
CA ASN A 169 8.33 2.53 -11.38
C ASN A 169 8.25 1.32 -12.31
N LEU A 170 7.06 0.75 -12.43
CA LEU A 170 6.78 -0.43 -13.25
C LEU A 170 7.12 -0.21 -14.73
N ALA A 171 6.73 0.94 -15.29
CA ALA A 171 6.90 1.19 -16.72
C ALA A 171 8.38 1.30 -17.13
N ALA A 172 9.24 1.75 -16.22
CA ALA A 172 10.66 1.95 -16.49
C ALA A 172 11.58 0.88 -15.87
N ASN A 173 11.03 -0.13 -15.18
CA ASN A 173 11.78 -1.19 -14.49
C ASN A 173 12.87 -0.63 -13.56
N LYS A 174 12.53 0.38 -12.74
CA LYS A 174 13.47 1.05 -11.84
C LYS A 174 12.82 1.49 -10.53
N ILE A 175 13.65 1.87 -9.58
CA ILE A 175 13.23 2.59 -8.38
C ILE A 175 13.55 4.08 -8.58
N ASP A 176 12.55 4.92 -8.39
CA ASP A 176 12.72 6.38 -8.37
C ASP A 176 12.87 6.85 -6.91
N GLU A 177 13.95 7.58 -6.64
CA GLU A 177 14.19 8.25 -5.36
C GLU A 177 13.73 9.70 -5.43
N LYS A 178 13.04 10.18 -4.41
CA LYS A 178 12.67 11.58 -4.23
C LYS A 178 13.16 12.08 -2.88
N ARG A 179 13.76 13.26 -2.89
CA ARG A 179 14.13 14.02 -1.69
C ARG A 179 13.42 15.36 -1.73
N GLN A 180 13.01 15.85 -0.60
CA GLN A 180 12.68 17.26 -0.53
C GLN A 180 13.96 18.08 -0.62
N ARG A 181 14.07 18.96 -1.61
CA ARG A 181 15.13 19.97 -1.63
C ARG A 181 14.69 21.11 -0.71
N ASN A 182 15.40 21.28 0.38
CA ASN A 182 15.36 22.54 1.11
C ASN A 182 16.24 23.53 0.32
N ASP A 183 15.68 24.15 -0.69
CA ASP A 183 16.32 25.28 -1.36
C ASP A 183 16.31 26.44 -0.37
N ILE A 184 17.28 26.42 0.57
CA ILE A 184 17.67 27.65 1.26
C ILE A 184 18.23 28.52 0.16
N ALA A 185 17.41 29.47 -0.29
CA ALA A 185 17.88 30.55 -1.13
C ALA A 185 19.03 31.23 -0.39
N HIS A 186 20.25 30.86 -0.71
CA HIS A 186 21.40 31.69 -0.39
C HIS A 186 21.28 32.93 -1.26
N SER A 187 20.57 33.92 -0.73
CA SER A 187 20.74 35.30 -1.15
C SER A 187 22.23 35.62 -0.99
N ARG A 188 22.97 35.54 -2.08
CA ARG A 188 24.29 36.11 -2.14
C ARG A 188 24.10 37.61 -2.32
N TYR A 189 24.42 38.36 -1.27
CA TYR A 189 24.70 39.75 -1.34
C TYR A 189 26.05 39.98 -2.08
#